data_93e195a13c73fead200181da3f928d8b
#
_entry.id   93e195a13c73fead200181da3f928d8b
#
_cell.length_a   1.000
_cell.length_b   1.000
_cell.length_c   1.000
_cell.angle_alpha   90.00
_cell.angle_beta   90.00
_cell.angle_gamma   90.00
#
_symmetry.space_group_name_H-M   'P 1'
#
loop_
_entity.id
_entity.type
_entity.pdbx_description
1 polymer ?
#
loop_
_entity_poly.entity_id
_entity_poly.type
_entity_poly.pdbx_seq_one_letter_code
_entity_poly.pdbx_strand_id
1 'polypeptide(L)'
;MKRYVTDANNTLSQDELNFARNPNAELNLITCRPDVAYQRISGFGGAFTEAAANVFALMPPELQDRFLLLCFGGAKDGDPAAGGNAYSLCRTHIQSCDFALGNYSYVRPFDSSLLSFTISRDRQLLLPFIKCGLAVNPQLQLFASPWSPPAFMKTNRRMNGGGKLRRSQYEAWAEVLAKYVDAYAREGVRISRMSVQNEPMASQAWDSCLFSAEEEAQFAAAYLRPALDASGHGDVKLFAWDHNTDKILSVSYT
;
A
#
# COMPACT_ATOMS: atom_id res chain seq x y z
N MET A 1 -10.87 -29.29 -13.86
CA MET A 1 -10.45 -27.99 -13.21
C MET A 1 -9.44 -28.33 -12.12
N LYS A 2 -8.30 -27.63 -12.08
CA LYS A 2 -7.32 -27.81 -11.00
C LYS A 2 -7.83 -27.10 -9.73
N ARG A 3 -7.74 -27.77 -8.60
CA ARG A 3 -8.03 -27.22 -7.28
C ARG A 3 -6.73 -27.17 -6.47
N TYR A 4 -6.45 -26.05 -5.85
CA TYR A 4 -5.36 -25.85 -4.90
C TYR A 4 -5.94 -25.67 -3.51
N VAL A 5 -5.48 -26.43 -2.56
CA VAL A 5 -5.96 -26.41 -1.18
C VAL A 5 -4.78 -26.22 -0.25
N THR A 6 -4.83 -25.20 0.61
CA THR A 6 -3.94 -25.09 1.76
C THR A 6 -4.69 -25.59 2.99
N ASP A 7 -4.19 -26.63 3.62
CA ASP A 7 -4.80 -27.23 4.82
C ASP A 7 -4.39 -26.48 6.11
N ALA A 8 -4.92 -26.94 7.24
CA ALA A 8 -4.59 -26.39 8.56
C ALA A 8 -3.10 -26.51 8.96
N ASN A 9 -2.33 -27.35 8.26
CA ASN A 9 -0.89 -27.54 8.47
C ASN A 9 -0.06 -26.71 7.47
N ASN A 10 -0.69 -25.76 6.73
CA ASN A 10 -0.08 -25.00 5.64
C ASN A 10 0.49 -25.86 4.49
N THR A 11 -0.03 -27.09 4.33
CA THR A 11 0.36 -27.95 3.22
C THR A 11 -0.48 -27.57 1.99
N LEU A 12 0.21 -27.15 0.93
CA LEU A 12 -0.44 -26.89 -0.37
C LEU A 12 -0.57 -28.18 -1.14
N SER A 13 -1.79 -28.59 -1.42
CA SER A 13 -2.08 -29.73 -2.29
C SER A 13 -2.77 -29.27 -3.58
N GLN A 14 -2.52 -30.02 -4.65
CA GLN A 14 -3.19 -29.84 -5.94
C GLN A 14 -3.89 -31.12 -6.32
N ASP A 15 -5.17 -31.01 -6.67
CA ASP A 15 -5.94 -32.12 -7.24
C ASP A 15 -6.79 -31.63 -8.42
N GLU A 16 -7.45 -32.60 -9.09
CA GLU A 16 -8.41 -32.30 -10.15
C GLU A 16 -9.83 -32.45 -9.63
N LEU A 17 -10.64 -31.39 -9.78
CA LEU A 17 -12.07 -31.47 -9.52
C LEU A 17 -12.75 -32.20 -10.66
N ASN A 18 -13.36 -33.33 -10.33
CA ASN A 18 -14.30 -34.03 -11.20
C ASN A 18 -15.73 -33.57 -10.89
N PHE A 19 -16.37 -32.95 -11.85
CA PHE A 19 -17.75 -32.53 -11.72
C PHE A 19 -18.69 -33.73 -12.03
N ALA A 20 -19.37 -34.21 -11.02
CA ALA A 20 -20.43 -35.20 -11.19
C ALA A 20 -21.80 -34.56 -10.88
N ARG A 21 -22.83 -34.93 -11.61
CA ARG A 21 -24.18 -34.50 -11.30
C ARG A 21 -24.60 -35.18 -9.99
N ASN A 22 -24.75 -34.40 -8.92
CA ASN A 22 -25.24 -34.93 -7.64
C ASN A 22 -26.73 -34.66 -7.52
N PRO A 23 -27.61 -35.69 -7.50
CA PRO A 23 -29.03 -35.51 -7.33
C PRO A 23 -29.44 -35.15 -5.89
N ASN A 24 -28.56 -35.31 -4.91
CA ASN A 24 -28.83 -35.05 -3.48
C ASN A 24 -28.10 -33.77 -3.04
N ALA A 25 -28.63 -32.60 -3.40
CA ALA A 25 -28.06 -31.31 -3.16
C ALA A 25 -28.25 -30.76 -1.72
N GLU A 26 -28.12 -31.60 -0.70
CA GLU A 26 -28.12 -31.16 0.71
C GLU A 26 -26.74 -30.66 1.18
N LEU A 27 -25.74 -30.66 0.30
CA LEU A 27 -24.39 -30.21 0.60
C LEU A 27 -24.20 -28.72 0.27
N ASN A 28 -23.22 -28.10 0.89
CA ASN A 28 -22.81 -26.72 0.59
C ASN A 28 -22.59 -26.55 -0.92
N LEU A 29 -23.39 -25.71 -1.55
CA LEU A 29 -23.31 -25.43 -2.97
C LEU A 29 -22.49 -24.18 -3.23
N ILE A 30 -21.44 -24.31 -4.04
CA ILE A 30 -20.71 -23.17 -4.61
C ILE A 30 -21.12 -23.02 -6.06
N THR A 31 -21.82 -21.93 -6.38
CA THR A 31 -22.25 -21.64 -7.75
C THR A 31 -21.27 -20.68 -8.41
N CYS A 32 -20.56 -21.15 -9.44
CA CYS A 32 -19.74 -20.30 -10.29
C CYS A 32 -20.54 -19.84 -11.51
N ARG A 33 -20.67 -18.54 -11.68
CA ARG A 33 -21.39 -17.89 -12.79
C ARG A 33 -20.38 -17.18 -13.71
N PRO A 34 -19.71 -17.87 -14.63
CA PRO A 34 -18.68 -17.27 -15.50
C PRO A 34 -19.26 -16.26 -16.50
N ASP A 35 -20.57 -16.28 -16.70
CA ASP A 35 -21.36 -15.35 -17.51
C ASP A 35 -21.62 -14.00 -16.80
N VAL A 36 -21.38 -13.93 -15.48
CA VAL A 36 -21.58 -12.71 -14.68
C VAL A 36 -20.21 -12.10 -14.33
N ALA A 37 -19.92 -10.94 -14.88
CA ALA A 37 -18.71 -10.19 -14.59
C ALA A 37 -19.02 -9.01 -13.67
N TYR A 38 -18.19 -8.82 -12.65
CA TYR A 38 -18.23 -7.68 -11.74
C TYR A 38 -17.05 -6.72 -12.03
N GLN A 39 -16.44 -6.18 -10.98
CA GLN A 39 -15.29 -5.28 -11.14
C GLN A 39 -14.04 -6.02 -11.66
N ARG A 40 -13.20 -5.29 -12.39
CA ARG A 40 -11.89 -5.79 -12.80
C ARG A 40 -10.90 -5.69 -11.64
N ILE A 41 -10.28 -6.80 -11.26
CA ILE A 41 -9.19 -6.81 -10.29
C ILE A 41 -7.96 -6.13 -10.91
N SER A 42 -7.39 -5.13 -10.22
CA SER A 42 -6.24 -4.37 -10.71
C SER A 42 -4.91 -5.10 -10.52
N GLY A 43 -4.82 -5.99 -9.53
CA GLY A 43 -3.61 -6.76 -9.24
C GLY A 43 -3.62 -7.33 -7.83
N PHE A 44 -2.62 -8.15 -7.56
CA PHE A 44 -2.33 -8.71 -6.24
C PHE A 44 -0.88 -8.38 -5.86
N GLY A 45 -0.58 -8.33 -4.56
CA GLY A 45 0.76 -8.07 -4.08
C GLY A 45 0.84 -8.04 -2.57
N GLY A 46 2.01 -7.64 -2.07
CA GLY A 46 2.32 -7.43 -0.67
C GLY A 46 2.68 -5.97 -0.40
N ALA A 47 3.25 -5.73 0.80
CA ALA A 47 3.73 -4.41 1.19
C ALA A 47 5.25 -4.35 1.19
N PHE A 48 5.80 -3.32 0.58
CA PHE A 48 7.17 -2.89 0.80
C PHE A 48 7.21 -2.03 2.06
N THR A 49 7.87 -2.53 3.11
CA THR A 49 8.05 -1.82 4.38
C THR A 49 9.53 -1.68 4.69
N GLU A 50 9.91 -0.71 5.53
CA GLU A 50 11.30 -0.52 5.94
C GLU A 50 11.84 -1.77 6.67
N ALA A 51 11.02 -2.41 7.53
CA ALA A 51 11.39 -3.64 8.22
C ALA A 51 11.63 -4.80 7.24
N ALA A 52 10.74 -4.98 6.25
CA ALA A 52 10.93 -6.00 5.22
C ALA A 52 12.18 -5.72 4.36
N ALA A 53 12.41 -4.45 4.00
CA ALA A 53 13.61 -4.04 3.28
C ALA A 53 14.90 -4.32 4.07
N ASN A 54 14.87 -4.08 5.38
CA ASN A 54 16.01 -4.39 6.26
C ASN A 54 16.28 -5.90 6.30
N VAL A 55 15.24 -6.71 6.47
CA VAL A 55 15.41 -8.19 6.46
C VAL A 55 15.91 -8.66 5.10
N PHE A 56 15.35 -8.15 4.01
CA PHE A 56 15.79 -8.47 2.65
C PHE A 56 17.27 -8.14 2.45
N ALA A 57 17.73 -6.97 2.89
CA ALA A 57 19.14 -6.55 2.78
C ALA A 57 20.12 -7.46 3.58
N LEU A 58 19.64 -8.14 4.61
CA LEU A 58 20.43 -9.09 5.42
C LEU A 58 20.47 -10.51 4.84
N MET A 59 19.62 -10.81 3.84
CA MET A 59 19.62 -12.13 3.20
C MET A 59 20.87 -12.33 2.33
N PRO A 60 21.40 -13.57 2.24
CA PRO A 60 22.38 -13.92 1.21
C PRO A 60 21.84 -13.63 -0.20
N PRO A 61 22.71 -13.24 -1.16
CA PRO A 61 22.27 -12.85 -2.51
C PRO A 61 21.38 -13.89 -3.20
N GLU A 62 21.70 -15.19 -3.06
CA GLU A 62 20.93 -16.28 -3.67
C GLU A 62 19.51 -16.37 -3.11
N LEU A 63 19.32 -16.01 -1.83
CA LEU A 63 18.00 -15.95 -1.21
C LEU A 63 17.25 -14.68 -1.60
N GLN A 64 17.94 -13.55 -1.81
CA GLN A 64 17.35 -12.33 -2.35
C GLN A 64 16.79 -12.58 -3.75
N ASP A 65 17.59 -13.16 -4.65
CA ASP A 65 17.18 -13.48 -6.02
C ASP A 65 15.97 -14.43 -6.03
N ARG A 66 16.04 -15.49 -5.21
CA ARG A 66 14.94 -16.45 -5.09
C ARG A 66 13.66 -15.79 -4.56
N PHE A 67 13.78 -14.95 -3.53
CA PHE A 67 12.65 -14.21 -2.96
C PHE A 67 12.00 -13.29 -4.01
N LEU A 68 12.81 -12.54 -4.75
CA LEU A 68 12.33 -11.63 -5.79
C LEU A 68 11.60 -12.39 -6.91
N LEU A 69 12.14 -13.52 -7.36
CA LEU A 69 11.50 -14.36 -8.36
C LEU A 69 10.19 -14.97 -7.86
N LEU A 70 10.14 -15.43 -6.60
CA LEU A 70 8.92 -15.99 -6.02
C LEU A 70 7.81 -14.94 -5.85
N CYS A 71 8.16 -13.71 -5.51
CA CYS A 71 7.17 -12.65 -5.33
C CYS A 71 6.74 -12.01 -6.67
N PHE A 72 7.70 -11.64 -7.50
CA PHE A 72 7.47 -10.76 -8.66
C PHE A 72 7.61 -11.48 -10.01
N GLY A 73 8.25 -12.67 -10.05
CA GLY A 73 8.38 -13.47 -11.26
C GLY A 73 7.01 -14.00 -11.71
N GLY A 74 6.83 -14.10 -13.03
CA GLY A 74 5.65 -14.69 -13.63
C GLY A 74 5.74 -16.20 -13.80
N ALA A 75 4.72 -16.79 -14.45
CA ALA A 75 4.70 -18.20 -14.81
C ALA A 75 5.95 -18.58 -15.61
N LYS A 76 6.56 -19.72 -15.27
CA LYS A 76 7.71 -20.27 -16.00
C LYS A 76 7.22 -21.37 -16.95
N ASP A 77 7.61 -21.28 -18.21
CA ASP A 77 7.26 -22.27 -19.26
C ASP A 77 5.74 -22.56 -19.37
N GLY A 78 4.90 -21.55 -19.03
CA GLY A 78 3.44 -21.69 -19.04
C GLY A 78 2.85 -22.41 -17.82
N ASP A 79 3.70 -22.83 -16.87
CA ASP A 79 3.26 -23.41 -15.60
C ASP A 79 3.27 -22.34 -14.49
N PRO A 80 2.10 -21.93 -13.96
CA PRO A 80 2.01 -20.98 -12.85
C PRO A 80 2.64 -21.52 -11.56
N ALA A 81 2.70 -22.83 -11.39
CA ALA A 81 3.27 -23.46 -10.18
C ALA A 81 4.82 -23.50 -10.21
N ALA A 82 5.43 -23.41 -11.42
CA ALA A 82 6.87 -23.38 -11.58
C ALA A 82 7.47 -21.96 -11.54
N GLY A 83 6.62 -20.94 -11.50
CA GLY A 83 7.00 -19.52 -11.45
C GLY A 83 6.77 -18.88 -10.10
N GLY A 84 6.83 -17.56 -10.06
CA GLY A 84 6.47 -16.76 -8.90
C GLY A 84 4.98 -16.35 -8.88
N ASN A 85 4.62 -15.58 -7.84
CA ASN A 85 3.25 -15.08 -7.64
C ASN A 85 2.87 -13.92 -8.58
N ALA A 86 3.79 -13.43 -9.39
CA ALA A 86 3.60 -12.32 -10.33
C ALA A 86 2.93 -11.10 -9.66
N TYR A 87 3.40 -10.69 -8.48
CA TYR A 87 2.86 -9.51 -7.80
C TYR A 87 2.90 -8.31 -8.73
N SER A 88 1.74 -7.68 -8.91
CA SER A 88 1.54 -6.61 -9.89
C SER A 88 1.01 -5.31 -9.27
N LEU A 89 0.55 -5.36 -8.02
CA LEU A 89 0.12 -4.19 -7.25
C LEU A 89 0.60 -4.35 -5.81
N CYS A 90 1.57 -3.54 -5.41
CA CYS A 90 2.13 -3.56 -4.06
C CYS A 90 1.87 -2.25 -3.33
N ARG A 91 1.87 -2.31 -2.00
CA ARG A 91 1.71 -1.14 -1.14
C ARG A 91 3.08 -0.70 -0.58
N THR A 92 3.22 0.59 -0.29
CA THR A 92 4.34 1.14 0.49
C THR A 92 3.85 2.25 1.41
N HIS A 93 4.64 2.56 2.44
CA HIS A 93 4.30 3.62 3.39
C HIS A 93 4.94 4.96 3.00
N ILE A 94 4.34 6.06 3.44
CA ILE A 94 4.87 7.42 3.33
C ILE A 94 5.29 7.87 4.73
N GLN A 95 6.57 8.17 4.94
CA GLN A 95 7.21 8.34 6.26
C GLN A 95 7.15 7.04 7.07
N SER A 96 7.31 7.10 8.39
CA SER A 96 7.24 5.92 9.24
C SER A 96 5.84 5.31 9.32
N CYS A 97 5.81 4.02 9.65
CA CYS A 97 4.62 3.23 9.91
C CYS A 97 4.93 2.22 11.02
N ASP A 98 3.97 1.38 11.39
CA ASP A 98 4.14 0.28 12.37
C ASP A 98 5.19 -0.76 11.97
N PHE A 99 5.52 -0.87 10.68
CA PHE A 99 6.60 -1.71 10.14
C PHE A 99 7.84 -0.91 9.72
N ALA A 100 8.07 0.27 10.32
CA ALA A 100 9.32 1.01 10.21
C ALA A 100 10.27 0.63 11.36
N LEU A 101 11.56 0.90 11.20
CA LEU A 101 12.58 0.67 12.23
C LEU A 101 12.55 1.74 13.34
N GLY A 102 11.63 2.67 13.26
CA GLY A 102 11.37 3.75 14.21
C GLY A 102 10.68 4.92 13.55
N ASN A 103 10.12 5.83 14.36
CA ASN A 103 9.44 7.01 13.84
C ASN A 103 10.39 7.92 13.06
N TYR A 104 9.96 8.38 11.91
CA TYR A 104 10.66 9.41 11.13
C TYR A 104 9.69 10.22 10.27
N SER A 105 10.12 11.40 9.92
CA SER A 105 9.39 12.33 9.06
C SER A 105 10.33 12.86 7.98
N TYR A 106 9.80 13.16 6.80
CA TYR A 106 10.58 13.75 5.69
C TYR A 106 10.92 15.22 5.93
N VAL A 107 10.30 15.86 6.91
CA VAL A 107 10.51 17.29 7.24
C VAL A 107 10.98 17.43 8.67
N ARG A 108 11.92 18.34 8.91
CA ARG A 108 12.39 18.65 10.27
C ARG A 108 11.26 19.26 11.11
N PRO A 109 11.31 19.09 12.44
CA PRO A 109 10.33 19.73 13.33
C PRO A 109 10.26 21.24 13.08
N PHE A 110 9.02 21.74 13.02
CA PHE A 110 8.69 23.17 12.86
C PHE A 110 9.11 23.83 11.52
N ASP A 111 9.57 23.05 10.54
CA ASP A 111 9.82 23.57 9.20
C ASP A 111 8.54 23.62 8.37
N SER A 112 7.79 24.71 8.52
CA SER A 112 6.58 24.97 7.74
C SER A 112 6.86 25.38 6.29
N SER A 113 8.10 25.73 5.97
CA SER A 113 8.54 26.06 4.61
C SER A 113 8.90 24.84 3.78
N LEU A 114 8.95 23.66 4.40
CA LEU A 114 9.31 22.37 3.80
C LEU A 114 10.68 22.35 3.10
N LEU A 115 11.57 23.28 3.43
CA LEU A 115 12.93 23.36 2.85
C LEU A 115 13.81 22.19 3.28
N SER A 116 13.52 21.59 4.43
CA SER A 116 14.24 20.41 4.92
C SER A 116 13.71 19.08 4.37
N PHE A 117 12.72 19.11 3.45
CA PHE A 117 12.13 17.89 2.91
C PHE A 117 13.19 16.98 2.28
N THR A 118 13.20 15.72 2.69
CA THR A 118 14.11 14.70 2.14
C THR A 118 13.56 13.29 2.33
N ILE A 119 13.75 12.44 1.33
CA ILE A 119 13.50 10.99 1.38
C ILE A 119 14.80 10.20 1.62
N SER A 120 15.82 10.84 2.23
CA SER A 120 17.15 10.22 2.40
C SER A 120 17.10 8.90 3.16
N ARG A 121 16.15 8.73 4.09
CA ARG A 121 15.97 7.48 4.82
C ARG A 121 15.46 6.36 3.92
N ASP A 122 14.50 6.64 3.06
CA ASP A 122 13.95 5.65 2.14
C ASP A 122 15.00 5.17 1.13
N ARG A 123 15.94 6.04 0.76
CA ARG A 123 17.07 5.70 -0.12
C ARG A 123 18.01 4.65 0.46
N GLN A 124 18.00 4.44 1.77
CA GLN A 124 18.91 3.48 2.40
C GLN A 124 18.45 2.03 2.26
N LEU A 125 17.15 1.77 2.37
CA LEU A 125 16.58 0.44 2.39
C LEU A 125 15.35 0.28 1.49
N LEU A 126 14.35 1.12 1.69
CA LEU A 126 13.02 0.96 1.09
C LEU A 126 13.06 1.10 -0.44
N LEU A 127 13.64 2.18 -0.96
CA LEU A 127 13.77 2.42 -2.39
C LEU A 127 14.62 1.35 -3.12
N PRO A 128 15.80 0.93 -2.62
CA PRO A 128 16.52 -0.19 -3.20
C PRO A 128 15.69 -1.46 -3.30
N PHE A 129 14.94 -1.81 -2.24
CA PHE A 129 14.08 -3.00 -2.25
C PHE A 129 12.94 -2.89 -3.28
N ILE A 130 12.27 -1.74 -3.36
CA ILE A 130 11.25 -1.48 -4.39
C ILE A 130 11.85 -1.60 -5.80
N LYS A 131 13.04 -1.02 -6.03
CA LYS A 131 13.73 -1.09 -7.33
C LYS A 131 14.10 -2.53 -7.71
N CYS A 132 14.47 -3.39 -6.74
CA CYS A 132 14.67 -4.81 -7.00
C CYS A 132 13.38 -5.50 -7.49
N GLY A 133 12.23 -5.21 -6.87
CA GLY A 133 10.95 -5.72 -7.33
C GLY A 133 10.58 -5.24 -8.74
N LEU A 134 10.80 -3.95 -9.02
CA LEU A 134 10.59 -3.36 -10.35
C LEU A 134 11.53 -3.92 -11.43
N ALA A 135 12.74 -4.31 -11.07
CA ALA A 135 13.67 -4.95 -12.00
C ALA A 135 13.17 -6.33 -12.47
N VAL A 136 12.48 -7.07 -11.60
CA VAL A 136 11.86 -8.36 -11.95
C VAL A 136 10.52 -8.18 -12.66
N ASN A 137 9.68 -7.27 -12.18
CA ASN A 137 8.40 -6.93 -12.80
C ASN A 137 8.28 -5.42 -13.07
N PRO A 138 8.67 -4.97 -14.27
CA PRO A 138 8.56 -3.55 -14.65
C PRO A 138 7.12 -3.00 -14.70
N GLN A 139 6.11 -3.88 -14.72
CA GLN A 139 4.69 -3.50 -14.71
C GLN A 139 4.12 -3.35 -13.29
N LEU A 140 4.95 -3.57 -12.26
CA LEU A 140 4.55 -3.45 -10.87
C LEU A 140 4.02 -2.04 -10.58
N GLN A 141 2.82 -1.96 -10.04
CA GLN A 141 2.18 -0.72 -9.62
C GLN A 141 2.33 -0.53 -8.11
N LEU A 142 2.49 0.72 -7.70
CA LEU A 142 2.62 1.07 -6.29
C LEU A 142 1.43 1.89 -5.80
N PHE A 143 0.94 1.48 -4.64
CA PHE A 143 -0.04 2.16 -3.81
C PHE A 143 0.64 2.65 -2.53
N ALA A 144 0.67 3.96 -2.30
CA ALA A 144 1.34 4.56 -1.15
C ALA A 144 0.32 5.04 -0.11
N SER A 145 0.62 4.85 1.17
CA SER A 145 -0.25 5.27 2.27
C SER A 145 0.52 6.00 3.37
N PRO A 146 0.06 7.16 3.85
CA PRO A 146 0.62 7.83 5.02
C PRO A 146 -0.04 7.29 6.29
N TRP A 147 0.78 7.01 7.33
CA TRP A 147 0.29 6.66 8.67
C TRP A 147 0.09 7.87 9.55
N SER A 148 0.99 8.83 9.48
CA SER A 148 0.90 10.07 10.27
C SER A 148 1.58 11.23 9.59
N PRO A 149 1.00 12.43 9.63
CA PRO A 149 1.75 13.66 9.40
C PRO A 149 2.87 13.84 10.42
N PRO A 150 3.86 14.71 10.15
CA PRO A 150 4.86 15.10 11.12
C PRO A 150 4.24 15.58 12.44
N ALA A 151 4.85 15.24 13.57
CA ALA A 151 4.31 15.51 14.91
C ALA A 151 3.88 16.98 15.14
N PHE A 152 4.63 17.94 14.61
CA PHE A 152 4.33 19.37 14.77
C PHE A 152 3.09 19.83 14.00
N MET A 153 2.64 19.07 13.00
CA MET A 153 1.42 19.34 12.23
C MET A 153 0.15 18.81 12.92
N LYS A 154 0.30 17.99 13.97
CA LYS A 154 -0.82 17.30 14.64
C LYS A 154 -1.25 17.98 15.94
N THR A 155 -2.51 17.74 16.33
CA THR A 155 -3.11 18.29 17.56
C THR A 155 -2.46 17.74 18.82
N ASN A 156 -2.08 16.46 18.82
CA ASN A 156 -1.41 15.79 19.94
C ASN A 156 0.12 15.97 19.95
N ARG A 157 0.70 16.61 18.94
CA ARG A 157 2.15 16.82 18.74
C ARG A 157 2.98 15.54 18.79
N ARG A 158 2.40 14.42 18.37
CA ARG A 158 3.05 13.11 18.26
C ARG A 158 2.66 12.45 16.93
N MET A 159 3.52 11.65 16.37
CA MET A 159 3.16 10.81 15.22
C MET A 159 2.25 9.66 15.67
N ASN A 160 2.47 9.12 16.86
CA ASN A 160 1.72 8.03 17.46
C ASN A 160 0.48 8.54 18.24
N GLY A 161 -0.42 7.61 18.61
CA GLY A 161 -1.53 7.89 19.51
C GLY A 161 -2.65 8.70 18.89
N GLY A 162 -2.93 8.49 17.60
CA GLY A 162 -4.00 9.22 16.90
C GLY A 162 -3.72 10.73 16.84
N GLY A 163 -4.64 11.54 17.37
CA GLY A 163 -4.65 12.99 17.15
C GLY A 163 -5.09 13.32 15.72
N LYS A 164 -5.32 14.58 15.43
CA LYS A 164 -5.77 15.05 14.12
C LYS A 164 -4.75 15.95 13.47
N LEU A 165 -4.69 15.97 12.14
CA LEU A 165 -4.01 16.99 11.38
C LEU A 165 -4.66 18.34 11.69
N ARG A 166 -3.86 19.36 12.05
CA ARG A 166 -4.40 20.71 12.27
C ARG A 166 -4.82 21.31 10.94
N ARG A 167 -5.98 21.95 10.91
CA ARG A 167 -6.51 22.55 9.70
C ARG A 167 -5.55 23.58 9.07
N SER A 168 -4.82 24.33 9.88
CA SER A 168 -3.77 25.25 9.42
C SER A 168 -2.56 24.58 8.77
N GLN A 169 -2.48 23.24 8.80
CA GLN A 169 -1.40 22.44 8.22
C GLN A 169 -1.86 21.59 7.02
N TYR A 170 -3.11 21.72 6.58
CA TYR A 170 -3.65 20.93 5.48
C TYR A 170 -2.85 21.18 4.18
N GLU A 171 -2.60 22.43 3.85
CA GLU A 171 -1.82 22.80 2.67
C GLU A 171 -0.39 22.26 2.73
N ALA A 172 0.32 22.50 3.85
CA ALA A 172 1.67 22.01 4.03
C ALA A 172 1.76 20.47 3.99
N TRP A 173 0.78 19.77 4.57
CA TRP A 173 0.76 18.31 4.51
C TRP A 173 0.49 17.80 3.08
N ALA A 174 -0.43 18.40 2.36
CA ALA A 174 -0.67 18.07 0.94
C ALA A 174 0.58 18.28 0.09
N GLU A 175 1.32 19.36 0.35
CA GLU A 175 2.59 19.63 -0.34
C GLU A 175 3.67 18.59 0.01
N VAL A 176 3.76 18.11 1.27
CA VAL A 176 4.68 17.01 1.64
C VAL A 176 4.37 15.75 0.84
N LEU A 177 3.08 15.40 0.69
CA LEU A 177 2.65 14.24 -0.08
C LEU A 177 2.96 14.39 -1.58
N ALA A 178 2.75 15.57 -2.14
CA ALA A 178 3.11 15.85 -3.53
C ALA A 178 4.64 15.79 -3.75
N LYS A 179 5.44 16.37 -2.85
CA LYS A 179 6.91 16.28 -2.87
C LYS A 179 7.41 14.82 -2.75
N TYR A 180 6.72 13.98 -1.98
CA TYR A 180 7.02 12.55 -1.91
C TYR A 180 6.86 11.88 -3.27
N VAL A 181 5.73 12.08 -3.95
CA VAL A 181 5.48 11.51 -5.28
C VAL A 181 6.53 11.97 -6.28
N ASP A 182 6.84 13.27 -6.30
CA ASP A 182 7.87 13.86 -7.16
C ASP A 182 9.28 13.28 -6.86
N ALA A 183 9.64 13.14 -5.58
CA ALA A 183 10.93 12.57 -5.18
C ALA A 183 11.06 11.09 -5.59
N TYR A 184 10.00 10.29 -5.45
CA TYR A 184 9.99 8.91 -5.91
C TYR A 184 10.06 8.82 -7.44
N ALA A 185 9.34 9.68 -8.15
CA ALA A 185 9.42 9.75 -9.61
C ALA A 185 10.86 10.05 -10.10
N ARG A 186 11.57 10.97 -9.43
CA ARG A 186 13.00 11.26 -9.72
C ARG A 186 13.92 10.08 -9.43
N GLU A 187 13.53 9.17 -8.54
CA GLU A 187 14.22 7.91 -8.28
C GLU A 187 13.88 6.80 -9.29
N GLY A 188 13.02 7.09 -10.27
CA GLY A 188 12.52 6.11 -11.25
C GLY A 188 11.42 5.20 -10.70
N VAL A 189 10.80 5.57 -9.58
CA VAL A 189 9.74 4.81 -8.93
C VAL A 189 8.43 5.59 -9.03
N ARG A 190 7.47 5.08 -9.84
CA ARG A 190 6.18 5.73 -10.04
C ARG A 190 5.19 5.30 -8.98
N ILE A 191 4.63 6.26 -8.25
CA ILE A 191 3.47 6.07 -7.39
C ILE A 191 2.21 6.27 -8.24
N SER A 192 1.43 5.22 -8.43
CA SER A 192 0.22 5.25 -9.27
C SER A 192 -1.07 5.48 -8.48
N ARG A 193 -1.03 5.20 -7.18
CA ARG A 193 -2.16 5.29 -6.25
C ARG A 193 -1.68 5.76 -4.88
N MET A 194 -2.54 6.49 -4.18
CA MET A 194 -2.27 6.95 -2.83
C MET A 194 -3.56 6.93 -2.01
N SER A 195 -3.51 6.45 -0.77
CA SER A 195 -4.59 6.72 0.19
C SER A 195 -4.40 8.09 0.84
N VAL A 196 -5.50 8.70 1.21
CA VAL A 196 -5.50 9.98 1.94
C VAL A 196 -4.90 9.80 3.33
N GLN A 197 -5.28 8.71 4.00
CA GLN A 197 -4.80 8.34 5.33
C GLN A 197 -4.93 6.82 5.55
N ASN A 198 -3.90 6.18 6.10
CA ASN A 198 -4.01 4.82 6.61
C ASN A 198 -4.88 4.81 7.86
N GLU A 199 -5.88 3.92 7.92
CA GLU A 199 -6.76 3.70 9.08
C GLU A 199 -7.28 5.00 9.71
N PRO A 200 -8.05 5.82 8.99
CA PRO A 200 -8.42 7.18 9.44
C PRO A 200 -9.22 7.24 10.74
N MET A 201 -9.79 6.15 11.23
CA MET A 201 -10.51 6.10 12.50
C MET A 201 -9.75 5.36 13.61
N ALA A 202 -8.52 4.91 13.36
CA ALA A 202 -7.73 4.18 14.34
C ALA A 202 -6.74 5.08 15.08
N SER A 203 -6.78 5.04 16.42
CA SER A 203 -5.75 5.62 17.30
C SER A 203 -4.87 4.50 17.81
N GLN A 204 -3.64 4.42 17.30
CA GLN A 204 -2.72 3.32 17.56
C GLN A 204 -1.52 3.76 18.41
N ALA A 205 -0.88 2.81 19.10
CA ALA A 205 0.36 3.06 19.85
C ALA A 205 1.55 3.42 18.93
N TRP A 206 1.42 3.16 17.66
CA TRP A 206 2.35 3.55 16.57
C TRP A 206 1.80 4.75 15.79
N ASP A 207 2.44 5.07 14.66
CA ASP A 207 2.03 6.15 13.75
C ASP A 207 0.56 6.02 13.37
N SER A 208 -0.21 7.06 13.64
CA SER A 208 -1.65 7.09 13.34
C SER A 208 -2.17 8.52 13.36
N CYS A 209 -3.18 8.81 12.56
CA CYS A 209 -3.81 10.12 12.50
C CYS A 209 -5.30 9.96 12.22
N LEU A 210 -6.13 10.64 13.01
CA LEU A 210 -7.59 10.55 12.90
C LEU A 210 -8.12 11.55 11.86
N PHE A 211 -8.99 11.06 10.99
CA PHE A 211 -9.83 11.85 10.09
C PHE A 211 -11.27 11.37 10.20
N SER A 212 -12.24 12.30 10.17
CA SER A 212 -13.61 11.93 9.83
C SER A 212 -13.75 11.79 8.31
N ALA A 213 -14.85 11.22 7.83
CA ALA A 213 -15.14 11.12 6.40
C ALA A 213 -15.12 12.50 5.72
N GLU A 214 -15.73 13.50 6.36
CA GLU A 214 -15.80 14.87 5.86
C GLU A 214 -14.41 15.54 5.85
N GLU A 215 -13.60 15.31 6.89
CA GLU A 215 -12.23 15.82 6.96
C GLU A 215 -11.37 15.19 5.86
N GLU A 216 -11.50 13.87 5.64
CA GLU A 216 -10.78 13.15 4.59
C GLU A 216 -11.20 13.62 3.20
N ALA A 217 -12.50 13.72 2.94
CA ALA A 217 -13.04 14.22 1.68
C ALA A 217 -12.59 15.66 1.41
N GLN A 218 -12.67 16.53 2.41
CA GLN A 218 -12.23 17.92 2.29
C GLN A 218 -10.74 18.02 2.02
N PHE A 219 -9.91 17.26 2.75
CA PHE A 219 -8.46 17.27 2.56
C PHE A 219 -8.11 16.75 1.15
N ALA A 220 -8.73 15.66 0.72
CA ALA A 220 -8.51 15.10 -0.60
C ALA A 220 -8.86 16.09 -1.72
N ALA A 221 -10.07 16.68 -1.68
CA ALA A 221 -10.58 17.50 -2.77
C ALA A 221 -9.99 18.92 -2.80
N ALA A 222 -9.85 19.56 -1.63
CA ALA A 222 -9.46 20.97 -1.57
C ALA A 222 -7.94 21.20 -1.42
N TYR A 223 -7.17 20.20 -1.04
CA TYR A 223 -5.74 20.34 -0.77
C TYR A 223 -4.86 19.32 -1.51
N LEU A 224 -5.10 18.01 -1.31
CA LEU A 224 -4.21 16.99 -1.85
C LEU A 224 -4.30 16.88 -3.37
N ARG A 225 -5.52 16.85 -3.93
CA ARG A 225 -5.70 16.80 -5.39
C ARG A 225 -5.07 18.00 -6.08
N PRO A 226 -5.35 19.27 -5.67
CA PRO A 226 -4.69 20.44 -6.25
C PRO A 226 -3.16 20.44 -6.13
N ALA A 227 -2.60 19.96 -5.00
CA ALA A 227 -1.15 19.89 -4.82
C ALA A 227 -0.50 18.88 -5.78
N LEU A 228 -1.12 17.71 -5.97
CA LEU A 228 -0.66 16.71 -6.93
C LEU A 228 -0.78 17.23 -8.38
N ASP A 229 -1.86 17.91 -8.73
CA ASP A 229 -2.04 18.49 -10.06
C ASP A 229 -1.00 19.57 -10.35
N ALA A 230 -0.76 20.46 -9.39
CA ALA A 230 0.23 21.52 -9.51
C ALA A 230 1.68 20.99 -9.63
N SER A 231 1.96 19.83 -9.05
CA SER A 231 3.27 19.16 -9.15
C SER A 231 3.42 18.25 -10.38
N GLY A 232 2.41 18.18 -11.26
CA GLY A 232 2.44 17.35 -12.46
C GLY A 232 2.08 15.88 -12.24
N HIS A 233 1.51 15.53 -11.09
CA HIS A 233 1.12 14.17 -10.69
C HIS A 233 -0.41 13.96 -10.62
N GLY A 234 -1.15 14.64 -11.50
CA GLY A 234 -2.61 14.55 -11.59
C GLY A 234 -3.16 13.17 -11.93
N ASP A 235 -2.33 12.29 -12.47
CA ASP A 235 -2.66 10.90 -12.79
C ASP A 235 -2.66 9.96 -11.58
N VAL A 236 -2.14 10.38 -10.43
CA VAL A 236 -2.17 9.60 -9.17
C VAL A 236 -3.61 9.46 -8.70
N LYS A 237 -4.08 8.23 -8.58
CA LYS A 237 -5.44 7.95 -8.07
C LYS A 237 -5.47 8.05 -6.56
N LEU A 238 -6.41 8.85 -6.03
CA LEU A 238 -6.65 8.96 -4.60
C LEU A 238 -7.67 7.93 -4.13
N PHE A 239 -7.42 7.36 -2.96
CA PHE A 239 -8.28 6.43 -2.26
C PHE A 239 -8.59 6.96 -0.88
N ALA A 240 -9.85 6.95 -0.52
CA ALA A 240 -10.34 7.24 0.82
C ALA A 240 -10.74 5.93 1.52
N TRP A 241 -10.90 6.00 2.84
CA TRP A 241 -11.29 4.86 3.66
C TRP A 241 -10.32 3.65 3.52
N ASP A 242 -9.03 3.89 3.62
CA ASP A 242 -8.00 2.84 3.71
C ASP A 242 -8.05 2.18 5.11
N HIS A 243 -9.15 1.49 5.40
CA HIS A 243 -9.51 0.97 6.72
C HIS A 243 -10.32 -0.33 6.62
N ASN A 244 -10.68 -0.90 7.78
CA ASN A 244 -11.52 -2.09 7.88
C ASN A 244 -12.94 -1.83 7.35
N THR A 245 -13.62 -2.92 6.96
CA THR A 245 -14.95 -2.85 6.33
C THR A 245 -16.11 -2.67 7.32
N ASP A 246 -15.88 -2.82 8.62
CA ASP A 246 -16.91 -2.77 9.67
C ASP A 246 -17.65 -1.42 9.74
N LYS A 247 -17.02 -0.33 9.30
CA LYS A 247 -17.59 1.02 9.28
C LYS A 247 -17.89 1.57 7.88
N ILE A 248 -17.65 0.78 6.83
CA ILE A 248 -17.74 1.27 5.45
C ILE A 248 -19.12 1.82 5.08
N LEU A 249 -20.19 1.23 5.64
CA LEU A 249 -21.57 1.69 5.40
C LEU A 249 -21.94 2.95 6.18
N SER A 250 -21.19 3.29 7.23
CA SER A 250 -21.41 4.52 8.02
C SER A 250 -20.62 5.72 7.48
N VAL A 251 -19.75 5.48 6.52
CA VAL A 251 -18.96 6.50 5.86
C VAL A 251 -19.56 6.77 4.48
N SER A 252 -20.31 7.86 4.36
CA SER A 252 -20.87 8.28 3.08
C SER A 252 -19.83 9.12 2.34
N TYR A 253 -19.20 8.53 1.34
CA TYR A 253 -18.37 9.24 0.37
C TYR A 253 -19.24 9.57 -0.86
N THR A 254 -20.14 10.49 -0.70
CA THR A 254 -20.94 11.04 -1.81
C THR A 254 -20.36 12.33 -2.32
#